data_b8d82c6c4c22014d610aec4527608492
#
_entry.id   b8d82c6c4c22014d610aec4527608492
#
_cell.length_a   1.000
_cell.length_b   1.000
_cell.length_c   1.000
_cell.angle_alpha   90.00
_cell.angle_beta   90.00
_cell.angle_gamma   90.00
#
_symmetry.space_group_name_H-M   'P 1'
#
loop_
_entity.id
_entity.type
_entity.pdbx_description
1 polymer ?
#
loop_
_entity_poly.entity_id
_entity_poly.type
_entity_poly.pdbx_seq_one_letter_code
_entity_poly.pdbx_strand_id
1 'polypeptide(L)'
;MKQKILIGMFSLFFFLSLQAQNKRALVIGLGEYEDTSWSAIHGDKDVPIVVEMLKHYKYNDVKTLVNKQATKKQIVSEFQKLAKRCLAGDIVYIHFSGHGQRMTDIDGDEEDGLDEAWIPYDGYLQYSNKDRGEKHLVDDEIGLLLTNIHNRIGTSGHLLVAVDACHSGDSSRDI
;
A
#
# COMPACT_ATOMS: atom_id res chain seq x y z
N MET A 1 -55.12 26.77 44.98
CA MET A 1 -54.57 26.66 43.61
C MET A 1 -53.31 25.80 43.66
N LYS A 2 -53.39 24.54 43.15
CA LYS A 2 -52.19 23.60 43.13
C LYS A 2 -51.59 23.67 41.74
N GLN A 3 -50.37 24.21 41.66
CA GLN A 3 -49.57 24.28 40.44
C GLN A 3 -48.95 22.93 40.15
N LYS A 4 -49.34 22.29 39.01
CA LYS A 4 -48.72 21.05 38.56
C LYS A 4 -47.47 21.41 37.75
N ILE A 5 -46.29 21.04 38.24
CA ILE A 5 -45.03 21.15 37.55
C ILE A 5 -44.95 19.94 36.61
N LEU A 6 -44.97 20.17 35.30
CA LEU A 6 -44.77 19.15 34.26
C LEU A 6 -43.27 19.05 33.96
N ILE A 7 -42.59 18.02 34.50
CA ILE A 7 -41.21 17.72 34.20
C ILE A 7 -41.17 16.97 32.87
N GLY A 8 -40.82 17.69 31.79
CA GLY A 8 -40.53 17.10 30.51
C GLY A 8 -39.22 16.38 30.52
N MET A 9 -39.27 15.05 30.47
CA MET A 9 -38.09 14.19 30.35
C MET A 9 -37.61 14.21 28.87
N PHE A 10 -36.59 15.03 28.56
CA PHE A 10 -35.97 15.10 27.24
C PHE A 10 -35.02 13.90 27.12
N SER A 11 -35.47 12.80 26.52
CA SER A 11 -34.66 11.62 26.25
C SER A 11 -33.74 11.92 25.06
N LEU A 12 -32.46 12.20 25.37
CA LEU A 12 -31.40 12.39 24.35
C LEU A 12 -31.03 11.04 23.79
N PHE A 13 -31.67 10.64 22.68
CA PHE A 13 -31.23 9.44 21.94
C PHE A 13 -29.89 9.73 21.26
N PHE A 14 -28.80 9.29 21.89
CA PHE A 14 -27.50 9.15 21.23
C PHE A 14 -27.61 8.04 20.19
N PHE A 15 -27.83 8.41 18.93
CA PHE A 15 -27.62 7.49 17.81
C PHE A 15 -26.12 7.24 17.71
N LEU A 16 -25.63 6.18 18.33
CA LEU A 16 -24.34 5.57 17.98
C LEU A 16 -24.51 5.04 16.56
N SER A 17 -24.08 5.83 15.56
CA SER A 17 -23.92 5.34 14.19
C SER A 17 -22.88 4.24 14.24
N LEU A 18 -23.30 2.98 14.20
CA LEU A 18 -22.43 1.86 13.93
C LEU A 18 -21.96 2.04 12.48
N GLN A 19 -20.85 2.75 12.29
CA GLN A 19 -20.28 2.89 10.96
C GLN A 19 -19.73 1.52 10.56
N ALA A 20 -20.32 0.93 9.52
CA ALA A 20 -19.85 -0.35 9.00
C ALA A 20 -18.40 -0.20 8.59
N GLN A 21 -17.53 -1.04 9.15
CA GLN A 21 -16.11 -1.10 8.86
C GLN A 21 -15.92 -1.49 7.38
N ASN A 22 -15.31 -0.61 6.57
CA ASN A 22 -15.02 -0.93 5.19
C ASN A 22 -13.71 -1.72 5.10
N LYS A 23 -13.64 -2.62 4.13
CA LYS A 23 -12.45 -3.39 3.80
C LYS A 23 -11.96 -2.97 2.43
N ARG A 24 -10.77 -2.36 2.40
CA ARG A 24 -10.17 -1.78 1.20
C ARG A 24 -8.84 -2.44 0.90
N ALA A 25 -8.48 -2.54 -0.37
CA ALA A 25 -7.19 -3.09 -0.76
C ALA A 25 -6.58 -2.40 -1.98
N LEU A 26 -5.26 -2.38 -2.00
CA LEU A 26 -4.44 -2.10 -3.17
C LEU A 26 -3.54 -3.33 -3.41
N VAL A 27 -3.67 -3.95 -4.58
CA VAL A 27 -2.93 -5.15 -4.97
C VAL A 27 -2.09 -4.82 -6.18
N ILE A 28 -0.78 -4.95 -6.04
CA ILE A 28 0.22 -4.63 -7.05
C ILE A 28 0.97 -5.90 -7.40
N GLY A 29 1.05 -6.23 -8.70
CA GLY A 29 1.79 -7.41 -9.15
C GLY A 29 2.48 -7.18 -10.48
N LEU A 30 3.76 -7.51 -10.52
CA LEU A 30 4.63 -7.34 -11.69
C LEU A 30 5.23 -8.67 -12.10
N GLY A 31 5.06 -9.02 -13.38
CA GLY A 31 5.71 -10.16 -14.03
C GLY A 31 6.63 -9.72 -15.16
N GLU A 32 6.46 -8.48 -15.63
CA GLU A 32 7.26 -7.86 -16.67
C GLU A 32 7.56 -6.39 -16.34
N TYR A 33 8.65 -5.87 -16.88
CA TYR A 33 9.16 -4.53 -16.67
C TYR A 33 9.45 -3.83 -18.00
N GLU A 34 9.49 -2.48 -17.99
CA GLU A 34 9.91 -1.69 -19.16
C GLU A 34 11.37 -1.98 -19.50
N ASP A 35 12.22 -2.11 -18.48
CA ASP A 35 13.61 -2.57 -18.65
C ASP A 35 13.65 -4.10 -18.73
N THR A 36 13.96 -4.62 -19.91
CA THR A 36 14.08 -6.05 -20.19
C THR A 36 15.31 -6.71 -19.57
N SER A 37 16.17 -5.95 -18.88
CA SER A 37 17.30 -6.47 -18.08
C SER A 37 16.83 -7.12 -16.80
N TRP A 38 15.63 -6.79 -16.31
CA TRP A 38 15.01 -7.51 -15.19
C TRP A 38 14.65 -8.93 -15.62
N SER A 39 14.96 -9.91 -14.77
CA SER A 39 14.51 -11.29 -14.97
C SER A 39 12.98 -11.37 -14.92
N ALA A 40 12.40 -12.25 -15.73
CA ALA A 40 10.97 -12.51 -15.67
C ALA A 40 10.60 -13.19 -14.36
N ILE A 41 9.55 -12.71 -13.71
CA ILE A 41 8.96 -13.27 -12.49
C ILE A 41 7.45 -13.42 -12.66
N HIS A 42 6.74 -13.83 -11.61
CA HIS A 42 5.31 -14.17 -11.74
C HIS A 42 4.41 -13.39 -10.78
N GLY A 43 4.85 -12.22 -10.28
CA GLY A 43 4.04 -11.40 -9.37
C GLY A 43 2.71 -10.92 -9.97
N ASP A 44 2.62 -10.83 -11.29
CA ASP A 44 1.35 -10.56 -11.99
C ASP A 44 0.33 -11.70 -11.83
N LYS A 45 0.79 -12.95 -11.63
CA LYS A 45 -0.07 -14.12 -11.41
C LYS A 45 -0.61 -14.23 -10.01
N ASP A 46 0.02 -13.57 -9.04
CA ASP A 46 -0.47 -13.53 -7.66
C ASP A 46 -1.72 -12.66 -7.54
N VAL A 47 -1.84 -11.63 -8.39
CA VAL A 47 -2.95 -10.68 -8.31
C VAL A 47 -4.33 -11.35 -8.35
N PRO A 48 -4.67 -12.24 -9.29
CA PRO A 48 -5.97 -12.90 -9.29
C PRO A 48 -6.20 -13.78 -8.06
N ILE A 49 -5.16 -14.42 -7.53
CA ILE A 49 -5.23 -15.26 -6.33
C ILE A 49 -5.56 -14.40 -5.11
N VAL A 50 -4.82 -13.30 -4.94
CA VAL A 50 -5.02 -12.34 -3.85
C VAL A 50 -6.41 -11.70 -3.93
N VAL A 51 -6.85 -11.30 -5.13
CA VAL A 51 -8.19 -10.71 -5.33
C VAL A 51 -9.29 -11.70 -4.96
N GLU A 52 -9.15 -12.99 -5.29
CA GLU A 52 -10.14 -14.00 -4.91
C GLU A 52 -10.16 -14.22 -3.38
N MET A 53 -8.99 -14.27 -2.74
CA MET A 53 -8.89 -14.28 -1.29
C MET A 53 -9.62 -13.07 -0.68
N LEU A 54 -9.34 -11.87 -1.17
CA LEU A 54 -9.95 -10.63 -0.66
C LEU A 54 -11.48 -10.62 -0.81
N LYS A 55 -12.01 -11.15 -1.91
CA LYS A 55 -13.46 -11.34 -2.09
C LYS A 55 -14.06 -12.28 -1.02
N HIS A 56 -13.37 -13.39 -0.75
CA HIS A 56 -13.79 -14.32 0.31
C HIS A 56 -13.90 -13.62 1.67
N TYR A 57 -12.93 -12.75 1.99
CA TYR A 57 -12.90 -11.95 3.21
C TYR A 57 -13.75 -10.67 3.15
N LYS A 58 -14.57 -10.50 2.11
CA LYS A 58 -15.54 -9.39 1.95
C LYS A 58 -14.90 -8.01 1.81
N TYR A 59 -13.73 -7.93 1.16
CA TYR A 59 -13.21 -6.66 0.70
C TYR A 59 -14.06 -6.16 -0.45
N ASN A 60 -14.55 -4.92 -0.34
CA ASN A 60 -15.52 -4.33 -1.29
C ASN A 60 -14.94 -3.13 -2.09
N ASP A 61 -13.76 -2.66 -1.73
CA ASP A 61 -13.02 -1.62 -2.45
C ASP A 61 -11.60 -2.15 -2.74
N VAL A 62 -11.45 -2.89 -3.85
CA VAL A 62 -10.18 -3.49 -4.26
C VAL A 62 -9.70 -2.85 -5.55
N LYS A 63 -8.53 -2.23 -5.50
CA LYS A 63 -7.81 -1.70 -6.66
C LYS A 63 -6.62 -2.58 -7.00
N THR A 64 -6.44 -2.88 -8.28
CA THR A 64 -5.28 -3.63 -8.79
C THR A 64 -4.43 -2.78 -9.71
N LEU A 65 -3.11 -2.98 -9.67
CA LEU A 65 -2.14 -2.48 -10.64
C LEU A 65 -1.29 -3.66 -11.10
N VAL A 66 -1.31 -3.95 -12.41
CA VAL A 66 -0.61 -5.11 -12.98
C VAL A 66 0.33 -4.64 -14.08
N ASN A 67 1.58 -5.08 -14.04
CA ASN A 67 2.60 -4.82 -15.06
C ASN A 67 2.64 -3.33 -15.45
N LYS A 68 2.39 -2.96 -16.70
CA LYS A 68 2.42 -1.57 -17.23
C LYS A 68 1.58 -0.57 -16.45
N GLN A 69 0.61 -1.02 -15.66
CA GLN A 69 -0.18 -0.15 -14.80
C GLN A 69 0.56 0.22 -13.50
N ALA A 70 1.56 -0.57 -13.11
CA ALA A 70 2.28 -0.42 -11.85
C ALA A 70 3.54 0.44 -11.99
N THR A 71 3.46 1.58 -12.68
CA THR A 71 4.53 2.59 -12.67
C THR A 71 4.63 3.27 -11.30
N LYS A 72 5.80 3.80 -10.91
CA LYS A 72 5.97 4.53 -9.63
C LYS A 72 4.88 5.57 -9.45
N LYS A 73 4.66 6.40 -10.46
CA LYS A 73 3.63 7.45 -10.43
C LYS A 73 2.23 6.91 -10.15
N GLN A 74 1.87 5.79 -10.78
CA GLN A 74 0.53 5.19 -10.59
C GLN A 74 0.41 4.54 -9.21
N ILE A 75 1.44 3.85 -8.74
CA ILE A 75 1.48 3.26 -7.40
C ILE A 75 1.25 4.37 -6.36
N VAL A 76 2.06 5.42 -6.36
CA VAL A 76 1.93 6.56 -5.43
C VAL A 76 0.53 7.19 -5.52
N SER A 77 0.02 7.40 -6.75
CA SER A 77 -1.32 7.96 -6.96
C SER A 77 -2.42 7.09 -6.35
N GLU A 78 -2.35 5.76 -6.49
CA GLU A 78 -3.37 4.86 -5.92
C GLU A 78 -3.27 4.75 -4.40
N PHE A 79 -2.07 4.80 -3.80
CA PHE A 79 -1.90 4.94 -2.36
C PHE A 79 -2.57 6.21 -1.83
N GLN A 80 -2.33 7.36 -2.48
CA GLN A 80 -2.94 8.64 -2.10
C GLN A 80 -4.47 8.63 -2.25
N LYS A 81 -5.00 8.03 -3.32
CA LYS A 81 -6.44 7.87 -3.52
C LYS A 81 -7.06 6.94 -2.46
N LEU A 82 -6.36 5.85 -2.13
CA LEU A 82 -6.78 4.92 -1.08
C LEU A 82 -6.85 5.64 0.27
N ALA A 83 -5.79 6.36 0.66
CA ALA A 83 -5.78 7.15 1.89
C ALA A 83 -6.93 8.15 1.95
N LYS A 84 -7.25 8.84 0.85
CA LYS A 84 -8.39 9.79 0.79
C LYS A 84 -9.75 9.13 1.00
N ARG A 85 -9.91 7.86 0.60
CA ARG A 85 -11.16 7.10 0.79
C ARG A 85 -11.26 6.44 2.15
N CYS A 86 -10.15 6.26 2.86
CA CYS A 86 -10.12 5.64 4.17
C CYS A 86 -10.84 6.48 5.23
N LEU A 87 -11.57 5.80 6.09
CA LEU A 87 -12.27 6.34 7.26
C LEU A 87 -11.76 5.65 8.53
N ALA A 88 -11.96 6.29 9.67
CA ALA A 88 -11.62 5.71 10.97
C ALA A 88 -12.27 4.33 11.15
N GLY A 89 -11.47 3.34 11.56
CA GLY A 89 -11.92 1.96 11.76
C GLY A 89 -11.89 1.08 10.51
N ASP A 90 -11.55 1.59 9.32
CA ASP A 90 -11.43 0.77 8.11
C ASP A 90 -10.30 -0.28 8.23
N ILE A 91 -10.45 -1.39 7.53
CA ILE A 91 -9.40 -2.40 7.34
C ILE A 91 -8.80 -2.23 5.96
N VAL A 92 -7.48 -2.06 5.91
CA VAL A 92 -6.75 -1.85 4.66
C VAL A 92 -5.74 -2.98 4.47
N TYR A 93 -5.71 -3.54 3.26
CA TYR A 93 -4.73 -4.54 2.83
C TYR A 93 -3.94 -4.00 1.64
N ILE A 94 -2.63 -4.02 1.76
CA ILE A 94 -1.70 -3.68 0.68
C ILE A 94 -0.96 -4.96 0.30
N HIS A 95 -0.87 -5.24 -0.99
CA HIS A 95 -0.07 -6.34 -1.53
C HIS A 95 0.86 -5.81 -2.61
N PHE A 96 2.13 -6.20 -2.51
CA PHE A 96 3.11 -6.00 -3.56
C PHE A 96 3.79 -7.34 -3.87
N SER A 97 3.79 -7.74 -5.13
CA SER A 97 4.56 -8.88 -5.63
C SER A 97 5.35 -8.44 -6.86
N GLY A 98 6.68 -8.48 -6.76
CA GLY A 98 7.58 -7.93 -7.77
C GLY A 98 9.05 -8.03 -7.38
N HIS A 99 9.93 -7.41 -8.17
CA HIS A 99 11.33 -7.25 -7.77
C HIS A 99 11.49 -6.25 -6.63
N GLY A 100 12.47 -6.53 -5.76
CA GLY A 100 13.03 -5.58 -4.82
C GLY A 100 14.51 -5.39 -5.09
N GLN A 101 15.06 -4.25 -4.72
CA GLN A 101 16.47 -3.92 -4.86
C GLN A 101 16.93 -3.07 -3.68
N ARG A 102 18.20 -3.28 -3.26
CA ARG A 102 18.88 -2.34 -2.37
C ARG A 102 19.45 -1.18 -3.17
N MET A 103 19.30 0.02 -2.63
CA MET A 103 19.82 1.25 -3.20
C MET A 103 20.74 1.94 -2.20
N THR A 104 21.56 2.87 -2.65
CA THR A 104 22.34 3.71 -1.72
C THR A 104 21.38 4.59 -0.93
N ASP A 105 21.47 4.52 0.37
CA ASP A 105 20.80 5.45 1.28
C ASP A 105 21.24 6.89 0.98
N ILE A 106 20.29 7.77 0.71
CA ILE A 106 20.57 9.16 0.32
C ILE A 106 20.46 10.09 1.52
N ASP A 107 19.62 9.80 2.49
CA ASP A 107 19.36 10.66 3.65
C ASP A 107 20.15 10.25 4.91
N GLY A 108 20.73 9.05 4.94
CA GLY A 108 21.72 8.61 5.93
C GLY A 108 21.08 8.11 7.22
N ASP A 109 19.87 7.59 7.17
CA ASP A 109 19.15 7.06 8.33
C ASP A 109 19.35 5.54 8.53
N GLU A 110 19.85 4.81 7.51
CA GLU A 110 20.13 3.39 7.59
C GLU A 110 21.55 3.10 8.07
N GLU A 111 21.70 2.20 9.05
CA GLU A 111 23.01 1.82 9.64
C GLU A 111 23.96 1.18 8.63
N ASP A 112 23.44 0.45 7.63
CA ASP A 112 24.22 -0.19 6.59
C ASP A 112 24.39 0.67 5.33
N GLY A 113 23.76 1.86 5.30
CA GLY A 113 23.84 2.83 4.20
C GLY A 113 23.07 2.39 2.96
N LEU A 114 22.04 1.54 3.10
CA LEU A 114 21.27 1.00 1.98
C LEU A 114 19.76 1.06 2.24
N ASP A 115 19.04 1.77 1.38
CA ASP A 115 17.59 1.72 1.28
C ASP A 115 17.11 0.44 0.60
N GLU A 116 15.94 -0.03 0.98
CA GLU A 116 15.24 -1.10 0.27
C GLU A 116 14.11 -0.52 -0.60
N ALA A 117 14.02 -0.98 -1.83
CA ALA A 117 13.04 -0.44 -2.77
C ALA A 117 12.16 -1.51 -3.41
N TRP A 118 10.87 -1.21 -3.56
CA TRP A 118 10.01 -1.89 -4.53
C TRP A 118 10.33 -1.38 -5.92
N ILE A 119 10.40 -2.30 -6.90
CA ILE A 119 10.68 -1.93 -8.28
C ILE A 119 9.37 -1.81 -9.06
N PRO A 120 8.95 -0.59 -9.43
CA PRO A 120 7.82 -0.38 -10.33
C PRO A 120 8.11 -0.82 -11.75
N TYR A 121 7.07 -0.92 -12.59
CA TYR A 121 7.19 -1.29 -13.99
C TYR A 121 8.22 -0.46 -14.78
N ASP A 122 8.32 0.83 -14.47
CA ASP A 122 9.19 1.80 -15.13
C ASP A 122 10.56 1.98 -14.44
N GLY A 123 10.86 1.20 -13.39
CA GLY A 123 12.17 1.14 -12.71
C GLY A 123 13.19 0.36 -13.53
N TYR A 124 14.41 0.89 -13.66
CA TYR A 124 15.50 0.27 -14.41
C TYR A 124 16.50 -0.40 -13.47
N LEU A 125 17.04 -1.56 -13.88
CA LEU A 125 17.99 -2.35 -13.08
C LEU A 125 19.29 -1.58 -12.81
N GLN A 126 19.72 -0.77 -13.77
CA GLN A 126 20.96 -0.01 -13.67
C GLN A 126 20.72 1.49 -13.92
N TYR A 127 21.49 2.32 -13.24
CA TYR A 127 21.50 3.75 -13.46
C TYR A 127 21.78 4.09 -14.93
N SER A 128 20.94 4.90 -15.51
CA SER A 128 21.02 5.32 -16.89
C SER A 128 20.44 6.72 -17.08
N ASN A 129 20.47 7.24 -18.29
CA ASN A 129 19.78 8.48 -18.61
C ASN A 129 18.24 8.37 -18.57
N LYS A 130 17.72 7.14 -18.52
CA LYS A 130 16.27 6.86 -18.45
C LYS A 130 15.77 6.76 -17.01
N ASP A 131 16.65 6.34 -16.10
CA ASP A 131 16.37 6.19 -14.68
C ASP A 131 17.68 6.31 -13.90
N ARG A 132 17.73 7.22 -12.96
CA ARG A 132 18.86 7.44 -12.04
C ARG A 132 18.52 7.00 -10.63
N GLY A 133 17.55 6.08 -10.49
CA GLY A 133 17.02 5.62 -9.22
C GLY A 133 15.73 6.31 -8.80
N GLU A 134 15.37 7.44 -9.43
CA GLU A 134 14.16 8.18 -9.08
C GLU A 134 12.86 7.42 -9.33
N LYS A 135 12.90 6.36 -10.14
CA LYS A 135 11.74 5.51 -10.41
C LYS A 135 11.59 4.33 -9.45
N HIS A 136 12.57 4.07 -8.61
CA HIS A 136 12.46 3.09 -7.53
C HIS A 136 11.60 3.66 -6.39
N LEU A 137 10.79 2.84 -5.78
CA LEU A 137 9.94 3.24 -4.64
C LEU A 137 10.61 2.75 -3.36
N VAL A 138 11.41 3.62 -2.75
CA VAL A 138 12.19 3.33 -1.53
C VAL A 138 11.29 3.19 -0.30
N ASP A 139 11.77 2.50 0.71
CA ASP A 139 11.05 2.19 1.95
C ASP A 139 10.60 3.43 2.71
N ASP A 140 11.36 4.51 2.73
CA ASP A 140 10.94 5.81 3.27
C ASP A 140 9.69 6.37 2.58
N GLU A 141 9.67 6.38 1.24
CA GLU A 141 8.49 6.79 0.51
C GLU A 141 7.30 5.86 0.80
N ILE A 142 7.54 4.55 0.89
CA ILE A 142 6.53 3.56 1.27
C ILE A 142 6.03 3.84 2.69
N GLY A 143 6.94 4.08 3.63
CA GLY A 143 6.63 4.41 5.02
C GLY A 143 5.73 5.63 5.13
N LEU A 144 6.02 6.71 4.39
CA LEU A 144 5.16 7.90 4.33
C LEU A 144 3.77 7.59 3.75
N LEU A 145 3.67 6.78 2.70
CA LEU A 145 2.39 6.39 2.10
C LEU A 145 1.55 5.54 3.06
N LEU A 146 2.17 4.60 3.77
CA LEU A 146 1.51 3.76 4.77
C LEU A 146 1.08 4.58 5.99
N THR A 147 1.92 5.50 6.46
CA THR A 147 1.60 6.44 7.56
C THR A 147 0.38 7.28 7.23
N ASN A 148 0.25 7.76 6.00
CA ASN A 148 -0.93 8.52 5.56
C ASN A 148 -2.22 7.68 5.65
N ILE A 149 -2.18 6.40 5.26
CA ILE A 149 -3.31 5.49 5.41
C ILE A 149 -3.59 5.25 6.90
N HIS A 150 -2.56 4.93 7.70
CA HIS A 150 -2.69 4.65 9.12
C HIS A 150 -3.34 5.82 9.88
N ASN A 151 -2.92 7.06 9.58
CA ASN A 151 -3.50 8.26 10.17
C ASN A 151 -4.99 8.45 9.82
N ARG A 152 -5.42 7.97 8.66
CA ARG A 152 -6.83 8.05 8.24
C ARG A 152 -7.71 7.01 8.90
N ILE A 153 -7.20 5.77 9.05
CA ILE A 153 -7.96 4.69 9.69
C ILE A 153 -7.93 4.76 11.22
N GLY A 154 -6.92 5.45 11.78
CA GLY A 154 -6.76 5.65 13.21
C GLY A 154 -6.52 4.36 13.98
N THR A 155 -6.52 4.46 15.33
CA THR A 155 -6.20 3.34 16.23
C THR A 155 -7.23 2.21 16.25
N SER A 156 -8.45 2.44 15.73
CA SER A 156 -9.49 1.43 15.58
C SER A 156 -9.48 0.72 14.24
N GLY A 157 -8.66 1.19 13.29
CA GLY A 157 -8.46 0.56 11.98
C GLY A 157 -7.32 -0.44 11.99
N HIS A 158 -7.21 -1.22 10.92
CA HIS A 158 -6.13 -2.19 10.71
C HIS A 158 -5.51 -1.98 9.33
N LEU A 159 -4.17 -1.91 9.29
CA LEU A 159 -3.38 -1.89 8.07
C LEU A 159 -2.51 -3.14 8.02
N LEU A 160 -2.69 -3.96 7.00
CA LEU A 160 -1.89 -5.14 6.72
C LEU A 160 -1.16 -4.95 5.41
N VAL A 161 0.16 -5.15 5.43
CA VAL A 161 1.02 -5.07 4.23
C VAL A 161 1.66 -6.44 4.01
N ALA A 162 1.46 -7.00 2.84
CA ALA A 162 2.07 -8.25 2.40
C ALA A 162 2.99 -7.97 1.21
N VAL A 163 4.26 -8.31 1.35
CA VAL A 163 5.29 -8.07 0.33
C VAL A 163 5.89 -9.41 -0.07
N ASP A 164 5.85 -9.71 -1.36
CA ASP A 164 6.57 -10.80 -1.99
C ASP A 164 7.59 -10.20 -2.97
N ALA A 165 8.72 -9.79 -2.41
CA ALA A 165 9.85 -9.22 -3.13
C ALA A 165 11.15 -9.65 -2.47
N CYS A 166 12.10 -10.14 -3.29
CA CYS A 166 13.45 -10.42 -2.81
C CYS A 166 14.28 -9.13 -2.84
N HIS A 167 15.05 -8.88 -1.79
CA HIS A 167 16.11 -7.88 -1.83
C HIS A 167 17.29 -8.48 -2.59
N SER A 168 17.32 -8.35 -3.91
CA SER A 168 18.32 -8.98 -4.79
C SER A 168 19.70 -8.29 -4.72
N GLY A 169 20.21 -8.08 -3.50
CA GLY A 169 21.60 -7.69 -3.29
C GLY A 169 22.58 -8.86 -3.32
N ASP A 170 22.11 -10.11 -3.33
CA ASP A 170 22.95 -11.31 -3.15
C ASP A 170 23.22 -12.11 -4.43
N SER A 171 22.60 -11.78 -5.57
CA SER A 171 22.81 -12.54 -6.82
C SER A 171 24.10 -12.18 -7.58
N SER A 172 24.93 -11.26 -7.06
CA SER A 172 26.22 -10.88 -7.67
C SER A 172 27.45 -11.41 -6.93
N ARG A 173 27.30 -12.33 -5.94
CA ARG A 173 28.43 -12.88 -5.17
C ARG A 173 28.98 -14.21 -5.64
N ASP A 174 28.38 -14.82 -6.67
CA ASP A 174 28.86 -16.07 -7.23
C ASP A 174 29.37 -15.88 -8.67
N ILE A 175 30.52 -15.24 -8.84
CA ILE A 175 31.45 -15.43 -9.96
C ILE A 175 32.88 -15.38 -9.41
#